data_6160b5b0b33f4111a820bb95fd42cc1b
#
_entry.id   6160b5b0b33f4111a820bb95fd42cc1b
#
_cell.length_a   1.000
_cell.length_b   1.000
_cell.length_c   1.000
_cell.angle_alpha   90.00
_cell.angle_beta   90.00
_cell.angle_gamma   90.00
#
_symmetry.space_group_name_H-M   'P 1'
#
loop_
_entity.id
_entity.type
_entity.pdbx_description
1 polymer ?
#
loop_
_entity_poly.entity_id
_entity_poly.type
_entity_poly.pdbx_seq_one_letter_code
_entity_poly.pdbx_strand_id
1 'polypeptide(L)'
;MPQYPQFIDNKRRTLAETLRSIAPGYHVLRIATGYWDLTGTLELIDEIKHYTKIQLLIGQEPLANYLQKKFNIAIDDNNLFPDSYVQSDLEDYGTTNEINELRETARKVVTLIKTGNLEVKVFRKPRLHAKAYIFGELGDGKSVGIIGSSNFTKAGLTTSQELNFLTDD
;
A
#
# COMPACT_ATOMS: atom_id res chain seq x y z
N MET A 1 -18.91 19.14 -2.97
CA MET A 1 -17.99 18.03 -3.26
C MET A 1 -17.00 18.53 -4.28
N PRO A 2 -15.70 18.12 -4.23
CA PRO A 2 -14.78 18.50 -5.27
C PRO A 2 -15.25 17.94 -6.60
N GLN A 3 -15.14 18.74 -7.64
CA GLN A 3 -15.52 18.35 -8.99
C GLN A 3 -14.41 17.46 -9.55
N TYR A 4 -14.69 16.19 -9.79
CA TYR A 4 -13.78 15.26 -10.45
C TYR A 4 -13.83 15.43 -11.97
N PRO A 5 -12.75 15.17 -12.71
CA PRO A 5 -11.49 14.54 -12.31
C PRO A 5 -10.48 15.53 -11.71
N GLN A 6 -9.58 15.01 -10.85
CA GLN A 6 -8.49 15.77 -10.24
C GLN A 6 -7.12 15.15 -10.50
N PHE A 7 -6.15 16.01 -10.77
CA PHE A 7 -4.75 15.60 -10.87
C PHE A 7 -4.03 15.80 -9.54
N ILE A 8 -3.24 14.81 -9.13
CA ILE A 8 -2.44 14.80 -7.91
C ILE A 8 -0.98 14.62 -8.32
N ASP A 9 -0.12 15.58 -7.96
CA ASP A 9 1.26 15.67 -8.47
C ASP A 9 2.33 15.62 -7.36
N ASN A 10 1.97 15.31 -6.14
CA ASN A 10 2.82 15.33 -4.94
C ASN A 10 3.53 16.67 -4.66
N LYS A 11 3.15 17.76 -5.34
CA LYS A 11 3.69 19.11 -5.12
C LYS A 11 2.71 20.00 -4.35
N ARG A 12 1.49 20.11 -4.86
CA ARG A 12 0.42 20.92 -4.25
C ARG A 12 -0.30 20.12 -3.17
N ARG A 13 -0.49 18.84 -3.41
CA ARG A 13 -1.11 17.88 -2.52
C ARG A 13 -0.53 16.51 -2.78
N THR A 14 -0.11 15.82 -1.73
CA THR A 14 0.43 14.48 -1.86
C THR A 14 -0.67 13.45 -2.10
N LEU A 15 -0.29 12.33 -2.69
CA LEU A 15 -1.22 11.21 -2.81
C LEU A 15 -1.61 10.67 -1.43
N ALA A 16 -0.68 10.62 -0.47
CA ALA A 16 -0.97 10.24 0.91
C ALA A 16 -2.08 11.09 1.54
N GLU A 17 -1.99 12.42 1.44
CA GLU A 17 -3.04 13.34 1.94
C GLU A 17 -4.38 13.10 1.26
N THR A 18 -4.38 12.83 -0.03
CA THR A 18 -5.59 12.53 -0.81
C THR A 18 -6.21 11.22 -0.34
N LEU A 19 -5.43 10.15 -0.23
CA LEU A 19 -5.90 8.84 0.25
C LEU A 19 -6.49 8.95 1.65
N ARG A 20 -5.81 9.64 2.58
CA ARG A 20 -6.32 9.88 3.94
C ARG A 20 -7.63 10.65 3.96
N SER A 21 -7.81 11.62 3.05
CA SER A 21 -9.06 12.39 2.98
C SER A 21 -10.25 11.58 2.44
N ILE A 22 -9.99 10.55 1.65
CA ILE A 22 -11.01 9.67 1.06
C ILE A 22 -11.36 8.53 2.02
N ALA A 23 -10.34 7.95 2.65
CA ALA A 23 -10.45 6.73 3.44
C ALA A 23 -11.60 6.71 4.46
N PRO A 24 -11.92 7.77 5.22
CA PRO A 24 -13.00 7.74 6.23
C PRO A 24 -14.39 7.45 5.65
N GLY A 25 -14.59 7.64 4.35
CA GLY A 25 -15.88 7.39 3.67
C GLY A 25 -16.11 5.94 3.27
N TYR A 26 -15.12 5.04 3.48
CA TYR A 26 -15.14 3.70 2.92
C TYR A 26 -14.70 2.64 3.94
N HIS A 27 -14.98 1.37 3.61
CA HIS A 27 -14.56 0.20 4.39
C HIS A 27 -13.90 -0.89 3.53
N VAL A 28 -13.78 -0.62 2.23
CA VAL A 28 -13.16 -1.52 1.26
C VAL A 28 -12.13 -0.74 0.46
N LEU A 29 -10.94 -1.32 0.31
CA LEU A 29 -9.85 -0.76 -0.48
C LEU A 29 -9.19 -1.84 -1.33
N ARG A 30 -8.99 -1.55 -2.60
CA ARG A 30 -8.22 -2.37 -3.51
C ARG A 30 -7.03 -1.57 -4.02
N ILE A 31 -5.85 -2.15 -3.91
CA ILE A 31 -4.60 -1.54 -4.37
C ILE A 31 -3.94 -2.48 -5.36
N ALA A 32 -3.59 -1.96 -6.54
CA ALA A 32 -2.65 -2.61 -7.44
C ALA A 32 -1.40 -1.73 -7.52
N THR A 33 -0.23 -2.31 -7.33
CA THR A 33 1.04 -1.56 -7.30
C THR A 33 2.19 -2.40 -7.81
N GLY A 34 3.15 -1.78 -8.49
CA GLY A 34 4.38 -2.46 -8.90
C GLY A 34 5.30 -2.75 -7.71
N TYR A 35 5.36 -1.82 -6.75
CA TYR A 35 6.17 -1.90 -5.54
C TYR A 35 5.35 -1.53 -4.31
N TRP A 36 5.64 -2.21 -3.21
CA TRP A 36 5.04 -1.95 -1.91
C TRP A 36 6.12 -2.02 -0.82
N ASP A 37 6.03 -1.15 0.16
CA ASP A 37 6.83 -1.18 1.36
C ASP A 37 6.00 -0.83 2.62
N LEU A 38 6.57 -1.14 3.78
CA LEU A 38 5.93 -0.89 5.06
C LEU A 38 5.83 0.60 5.36
N THR A 39 6.77 1.40 4.88
CA THR A 39 6.77 2.85 5.07
C THR A 39 5.65 3.54 4.29
N GLY A 40 5.29 3.03 3.10
CA GLY A 40 4.09 3.46 2.38
C GLY A 40 2.82 3.08 3.11
N THR A 41 2.79 1.90 3.74
CA THR A 41 1.64 1.48 4.55
C THR A 41 1.48 2.36 5.79
N LEU A 42 2.56 2.77 6.43
CA LEU A 42 2.54 3.70 7.57
C LEU A 42 1.77 4.98 7.25
N GLU A 43 1.88 5.48 6.02
CA GLU A 43 1.17 6.69 5.57
C GLU A 43 -0.36 6.57 5.56
N LEU A 44 -0.92 5.35 5.63
CA LEU A 44 -2.37 5.12 5.49
C LEU A 44 -2.96 4.16 6.54
N ILE A 45 -2.13 3.46 7.31
CA ILE A 45 -2.58 2.35 8.15
C ILE A 45 -3.62 2.77 9.20
N ASP A 46 -3.53 3.97 9.73
CA ASP A 46 -4.44 4.43 10.78
C ASP A 46 -5.86 4.67 10.26
N GLU A 47 -6.01 5.04 9.01
CA GLU A 47 -7.29 5.22 8.35
C GLU A 47 -7.93 3.89 7.95
N ILE A 48 -7.10 2.93 7.50
CA ILE A 48 -7.60 1.67 6.94
C ILE A 48 -7.61 0.49 7.92
N LYS A 49 -7.03 0.62 9.11
CA LYS A 49 -6.96 -0.47 10.12
C LYS A 49 -8.33 -1.06 10.52
N HIS A 50 -9.40 -0.31 10.31
CA HIS A 50 -10.79 -0.73 10.60
C HIS A 50 -11.55 -1.23 9.37
N TYR A 51 -10.89 -1.30 8.21
CA TYR A 51 -11.53 -1.76 6.99
C TYR A 51 -11.90 -3.24 7.09
N THR A 52 -13.03 -3.56 6.51
CA THR A 52 -13.53 -4.95 6.47
C THR A 52 -12.87 -5.75 5.36
N LYS A 53 -12.35 -5.07 4.33
CA LYS A 53 -11.71 -5.72 3.20
C LYS A 53 -10.65 -4.82 2.56
N ILE A 54 -9.42 -5.30 2.57
CA ILE A 54 -8.31 -4.69 1.86
C ILE A 54 -7.69 -5.74 0.95
N GLN A 55 -7.59 -5.45 -0.34
CA GLN A 55 -6.98 -6.32 -1.32
C GLN A 55 -5.76 -5.62 -1.92
N LEU A 56 -4.59 -6.19 -1.75
CA LEU A 56 -3.32 -5.66 -2.24
C LEU A 56 -2.74 -6.62 -3.28
N LEU A 57 -2.65 -6.17 -4.52
CA LEU A 57 -1.98 -6.85 -5.62
C LEU A 57 -0.65 -6.17 -5.87
N ILE A 58 0.45 -6.90 -5.70
CA ILE A 58 1.81 -6.40 -5.89
C ILE A 58 2.51 -7.05 -7.07
N GLY A 59 3.32 -6.29 -7.78
CA GLY A 59 4.18 -6.81 -8.84
C GLY A 59 5.35 -7.62 -8.29
N GLN A 60 5.85 -8.54 -9.11
CA GLN A 60 6.87 -9.52 -8.70
C GLN A 60 8.29 -8.93 -8.62
N GLU A 61 8.55 -7.70 -8.36
CA GLU A 61 9.93 -7.23 -8.19
C GLU A 61 10.02 -6.06 -7.25
N PRO A 62 11.08 -5.85 -6.61
CA PRO A 62 12.27 -6.58 -6.18
C PRO A 62 12.16 -7.22 -4.80
N LEU A 63 10.97 -7.17 -4.16
CA LEU A 63 10.79 -7.63 -2.79
C LEU A 63 11.19 -9.10 -2.62
N ALA A 64 10.71 -9.98 -3.52
CA ALA A 64 11.06 -11.40 -3.50
C ALA A 64 12.56 -11.62 -3.72
N ASN A 65 13.16 -10.91 -4.70
CA ASN A 65 14.59 -10.99 -4.99
C ASN A 65 15.46 -10.36 -3.89
N TYR A 66 15.00 -9.28 -3.30
CA TYR A 66 15.67 -8.62 -2.19
C TYR A 66 15.67 -9.51 -0.93
N LEU A 67 14.54 -10.09 -0.59
CA LEU A 67 14.40 -11.02 0.53
C LEU A 67 15.20 -12.30 0.33
N GLN A 68 15.15 -12.91 -0.87
CA GLN A 68 15.97 -14.07 -1.19
C GLN A 68 17.46 -13.77 -1.10
N LYS A 69 17.92 -12.63 -1.63
CA LYS A 69 19.33 -12.24 -1.60
C LYS A 69 19.83 -11.85 -0.21
N LYS A 70 19.02 -11.07 0.54
CA LYS A 70 19.43 -10.55 1.84
C LYS A 70 19.32 -11.61 2.95
N PHE A 71 18.35 -12.51 2.88
CA PHE A 71 18.04 -13.41 3.99
C PHE A 71 18.16 -14.91 3.67
N ASN A 72 18.49 -15.25 2.42
CA ASN A 72 18.52 -16.66 1.98
C ASN A 72 17.22 -17.44 2.33
N ILE A 73 16.09 -16.73 2.39
CA ILE A 73 14.78 -17.28 2.76
C ILE A 73 14.14 -17.85 1.50
N ALA A 74 13.81 -19.14 1.54
CA ALA A 74 12.88 -19.72 0.59
C ALA A 74 11.50 -19.11 0.85
N ILE A 75 10.97 -18.34 -0.10
CA ILE A 75 9.62 -17.79 0.00
C ILE A 75 8.66 -18.94 -0.26
N ASP A 76 8.07 -19.45 0.80
CA ASP A 76 6.90 -20.32 0.71
C ASP A 76 5.74 -19.50 0.20
N ASP A 77 5.05 -20.01 -0.82
CA ASP A 77 3.90 -19.36 -1.46
C ASP A 77 2.74 -19.06 -0.48
N ASN A 78 2.76 -19.66 0.70
CA ASN A 78 1.76 -19.51 1.75
C ASN A 78 2.17 -18.55 2.88
N ASN A 79 3.42 -18.09 2.93
CA ASN A 79 3.93 -17.24 4.00
C ASN A 79 4.55 -15.96 3.43
N LEU A 80 3.70 -15.02 3.02
CA LEU A 80 4.10 -13.78 2.36
C LEU A 80 4.89 -12.82 3.25
N PHE A 81 4.88 -13.02 4.57
CA PHE A 81 5.58 -12.18 5.54
C PHE A 81 6.09 -13.00 6.71
N PRO A 82 7.32 -13.54 6.63
CA PRO A 82 7.97 -14.02 7.83
C PRO A 82 8.22 -12.84 8.79
N ASP A 83 8.06 -13.08 10.10
CA ASP A 83 8.36 -12.09 11.15
C ASP A 83 9.77 -11.47 11.00
N SER A 84 10.70 -12.22 10.40
CA SER A 84 12.04 -11.80 10.05
C SER A 84 12.11 -10.66 9.02
N TYR A 85 11.14 -10.53 8.11
CA TYR A 85 11.09 -9.40 7.15
C TYR A 85 10.83 -8.07 7.85
N VAL A 86 9.84 -8.08 8.72
CA VAL A 86 9.51 -6.91 9.54
C VAL A 86 10.70 -6.51 10.40
N GLN A 87 11.44 -7.49 10.94
CA GLN A 87 12.59 -7.25 11.80
C GLN A 87 13.78 -6.67 11.05
N SER A 88 14.00 -7.06 9.79
CA SER A 88 15.13 -6.58 8.98
C SER A 88 14.92 -5.19 8.38
N ASP A 89 13.69 -4.86 7.98
CA ASP A 89 13.34 -3.47 7.59
C ASP A 89 13.52 -2.51 8.78
N LEU A 90 13.39 -3.01 10.01
CA LEU A 90 13.57 -2.24 11.23
C LEU A 90 15.03 -1.95 11.58
N GLU A 91 15.98 -2.78 11.13
CA GLU A 91 17.43 -2.57 11.39
C GLU A 91 18.06 -1.52 10.46
N ASP A 92 17.46 -1.27 9.29
CA ASP A 92 17.95 -0.29 8.31
C ASP A 92 17.39 1.13 8.51
N TYR A 93 16.49 1.37 9.50
CA TYR A 93 15.81 2.66 9.69
C TYR A 93 16.19 3.40 10.98
N GLY A 94 16.73 4.55 10.85
CA GLY A 94 16.99 5.82 11.47
C GLY A 94 16.87 5.95 12.99
N THR A 95 15.81 6.53 13.49
CA THR A 95 15.64 6.88 14.91
C THR A 95 14.79 5.84 15.65
N THR A 96 14.95 5.76 16.98
CA THR A 96 14.16 4.86 17.84
C THR A 96 12.64 5.06 17.67
N ASN A 97 12.20 6.29 17.42
CA ASN A 97 10.78 6.59 17.23
C ASN A 97 10.25 6.08 15.90
N GLU A 98 10.97 6.29 14.80
CA GLU A 98 10.59 5.79 13.46
C GLU A 98 10.53 4.27 13.45
N ILE A 99 11.49 3.62 14.11
CA ILE A 99 11.50 2.16 14.26
C ILE A 99 10.26 1.67 15.02
N ASN A 100 9.85 2.37 16.08
CA ASN A 100 8.67 2.00 16.86
C ASN A 100 7.37 2.16 16.05
N GLU A 101 7.24 3.23 15.27
CA GLU A 101 6.09 3.45 14.38
C GLU A 101 5.99 2.37 13.31
N LEU A 102 7.11 1.97 12.72
CA LEU A 102 7.15 0.86 11.75
C LEU A 102 6.79 -0.47 12.40
N ARG A 103 7.26 -0.75 13.61
CA ARG A 103 6.88 -1.95 14.37
C ARG A 103 5.38 -2.02 14.63
N GLU A 104 4.79 -0.91 15.05
CA GLU A 104 3.34 -0.83 15.26
C GLU A 104 2.58 -1.02 13.95
N THR A 105 3.03 -0.41 12.86
CA THR A 105 2.45 -0.60 11.52
C THR A 105 2.52 -2.06 11.10
N ALA A 106 3.67 -2.71 11.27
CA ALA A 106 3.85 -4.12 10.99
C ALA A 106 2.89 -5.01 11.79
N ARG A 107 2.71 -4.75 13.08
CA ARG A 107 1.74 -5.47 13.92
C ARG A 107 0.30 -5.30 13.43
N LYS A 108 -0.08 -4.07 13.04
CA LYS A 108 -1.40 -3.80 12.45
C LYS A 108 -1.60 -4.58 11.13
N VAL A 109 -0.60 -4.57 10.25
CA VAL A 109 -0.63 -5.33 8.98
C VAL A 109 -0.77 -6.84 9.24
N VAL A 110 0.05 -7.40 10.12
CA VAL A 110 -0.04 -8.83 10.51
C VAL A 110 -1.42 -9.16 11.07
N THR A 111 -1.98 -8.28 11.90
CA THR A 111 -3.33 -8.46 12.45
C THR A 111 -4.38 -8.49 11.34
N LEU A 112 -4.33 -7.54 10.41
CA LEU A 112 -5.26 -7.49 9.27
C LEU A 112 -5.17 -8.74 8.38
N ILE A 113 -3.96 -9.27 8.17
CA ILE A 113 -3.76 -10.52 7.42
C ILE A 113 -4.36 -11.71 8.20
N LYS A 114 -4.05 -11.83 9.48
CA LYS A 114 -4.54 -12.94 10.34
C LYS A 114 -6.06 -12.95 10.48
N THR A 115 -6.69 -11.79 10.51
CA THR A 115 -8.16 -11.65 10.56
C THR A 115 -8.84 -11.83 9.20
N GLY A 116 -8.09 -11.91 8.12
CA GLY A 116 -8.61 -12.01 6.76
C GLY A 116 -9.10 -10.67 6.18
N ASN A 117 -8.89 -9.55 6.89
CA ASN A 117 -9.27 -8.22 6.40
C ASN A 117 -8.31 -7.69 5.36
N LEU A 118 -7.04 -8.14 5.36
CA LEU A 118 -6.06 -7.84 4.33
C LEU A 118 -5.65 -9.11 3.58
N GLU A 119 -5.96 -9.13 2.28
CA GLU A 119 -5.50 -10.15 1.34
C GLU A 119 -4.37 -9.57 0.49
N VAL A 120 -3.20 -10.22 0.49
CA VAL A 120 -2.06 -9.83 -0.35
C VAL A 120 -1.84 -10.88 -1.42
N LYS A 121 -1.77 -10.45 -2.68
CA LYS A 121 -1.45 -11.31 -3.83
C LYS A 121 -0.24 -10.77 -4.58
N VAL A 122 0.64 -11.68 -4.99
CA VAL A 122 1.78 -11.36 -5.84
C VAL A 122 1.50 -11.77 -7.27
N PHE A 123 1.56 -10.81 -8.18
CA PHE A 123 1.39 -11.06 -9.62
C PHE A 123 2.75 -11.37 -10.25
N ARG A 124 2.97 -12.63 -10.59
CA ARG A 124 4.29 -13.13 -10.97
C ARG A 124 4.65 -13.00 -12.44
N LYS A 125 3.68 -13.20 -13.36
CA LYS A 125 3.92 -13.11 -14.83
C LYS A 125 2.62 -12.78 -15.56
N PRO A 126 2.63 -11.82 -16.52
CA PRO A 126 3.71 -10.87 -16.85
C PRO A 126 3.94 -9.86 -15.72
N ARG A 127 4.98 -9.00 -15.81
CA ARG A 127 5.27 -7.99 -14.76
C ARG A 127 4.10 -7.03 -14.59
N LEU A 128 3.59 -6.92 -13.37
CA LEU A 128 2.60 -5.91 -13.02
C LEU A 128 3.28 -4.55 -12.83
N HIS A 129 2.84 -3.56 -13.57
CA HIS A 129 3.29 -2.18 -13.43
C HIS A 129 2.12 -1.21 -13.19
N ALA A 130 0.95 -1.73 -12.85
CA ALA A 130 -0.20 -0.91 -12.48
C ALA A 130 0.04 -0.17 -11.17
N LYS A 131 -0.58 0.99 -11.04
CA LYS A 131 -0.73 1.73 -9.79
C LYS A 131 -2.15 2.26 -9.77
N ALA A 132 -2.97 1.61 -8.95
CA ALA A 132 -4.38 1.94 -8.79
C ALA A 132 -4.80 1.78 -7.34
N TYR A 133 -5.62 2.68 -6.87
CA TYR A 133 -6.22 2.69 -5.54
C TYR A 133 -7.72 2.87 -5.72
N ILE A 134 -8.52 1.92 -5.28
CA ILE A 134 -9.96 1.91 -5.48
C ILE A 134 -10.65 1.75 -4.13
N PHE A 135 -11.38 2.76 -3.70
CA PHE A 135 -12.19 2.76 -2.50
C PHE A 135 -13.63 2.43 -2.84
N GLY A 136 -14.27 1.62 -2.02
CA GLY A 136 -15.66 1.20 -2.20
C GLY A 136 -15.82 -0.11 -2.98
N GLU A 137 -17.07 -0.54 -3.13
CA GLU A 137 -17.42 -1.71 -3.93
C GLU A 137 -17.61 -1.32 -5.39
N LEU A 138 -17.05 -2.13 -6.29
CA LEU A 138 -17.15 -1.86 -7.72
C LEU A 138 -18.60 -2.03 -8.20
N GLY A 139 -19.09 -1.03 -8.94
CA GLY A 139 -20.41 -1.06 -9.55
C GLY A 139 -21.56 -0.62 -8.64
N ASP A 140 -21.28 -0.04 -7.46
CA ASP A 140 -22.30 0.52 -6.58
C ASP A 140 -22.57 2.02 -6.82
N GLY A 141 -21.88 2.63 -7.79
CA GLY A 141 -21.98 4.06 -8.13
C GLY A 141 -21.48 5.00 -7.05
N LYS A 142 -20.64 4.50 -6.12
CA LYS A 142 -20.09 5.27 -4.99
C LYS A 142 -18.60 5.06 -4.80
N SER A 143 -17.97 4.32 -5.71
CA SER A 143 -16.54 4.06 -5.64
C SER A 143 -15.73 5.27 -6.09
N VAL A 144 -14.51 5.37 -5.57
CA VAL A 144 -13.53 6.38 -5.96
C VAL A 144 -12.26 5.67 -6.39
N GLY A 145 -11.79 5.98 -7.59
CA GLY A 145 -10.59 5.42 -8.18
C GLY A 145 -9.47 6.45 -8.33
N ILE A 146 -8.24 6.04 -8.05
CA ILE A 146 -7.04 6.79 -8.38
C ILE A 146 -6.14 5.89 -9.22
N ILE A 147 -5.72 6.36 -10.38
CA ILE A 147 -4.81 5.66 -11.29
C ILE A 147 -3.67 6.60 -11.63
N GLY A 148 -2.44 6.09 -11.66
CA GLY A 148 -1.30 6.92 -12.00
C GLY A 148 0.04 6.21 -11.96
N SER A 149 1.08 6.97 -11.60
CA SER A 149 2.45 6.50 -11.54
C SER A 149 2.92 6.12 -10.13
N SER A 150 2.21 6.54 -9.08
CA SER A 150 2.61 6.35 -7.67
C SER A 150 2.51 4.90 -7.19
N ASN A 151 3.63 4.29 -6.86
CA ASN A 151 3.66 3.04 -6.13
C ASN A 151 3.20 3.22 -4.66
N PHE A 152 2.76 2.13 -4.03
CA PHE A 152 2.38 2.11 -2.61
C PHE A 152 3.63 2.04 -1.73
N THR A 153 4.46 3.06 -1.83
CA THR A 153 5.69 3.30 -1.08
C THR A 153 5.68 4.71 -0.52
N LYS A 154 6.44 4.97 0.55
CA LYS A 154 6.52 6.33 1.12
C LYS A 154 6.87 7.36 0.04
N ALA A 155 7.92 7.10 -0.74
CA ALA A 155 8.35 8.02 -1.80
C ALA A 155 7.26 8.26 -2.85
N GLY A 156 6.59 7.19 -3.34
CA GLY A 156 5.51 7.30 -4.32
C GLY A 156 4.30 8.06 -3.80
N LEU A 157 3.99 7.93 -2.50
CA LEU A 157 2.85 8.59 -1.89
C LEU A 157 3.09 10.04 -1.48
N THR A 158 4.37 10.44 -1.24
CA THR A 158 4.67 11.73 -0.60
C THR A 158 5.65 12.62 -1.34
N THR A 159 6.79 12.09 -1.82
CA THR A 159 7.94 12.90 -2.25
C THR A 159 8.33 12.77 -3.71
N SER A 160 8.09 11.62 -4.35
CA SER A 160 8.40 11.43 -5.76
C SER A 160 7.53 12.33 -6.64
N GLN A 161 8.12 12.82 -7.75
CA GLN A 161 7.34 13.53 -8.76
C GLN A 161 6.50 12.51 -9.53
N GLU A 162 5.24 12.44 -9.18
CA GLU A 162 4.27 11.48 -9.70
C GLU A 162 3.09 12.23 -10.28
N LEU A 163 2.35 11.55 -11.16
CA LEU A 163 1.09 12.07 -11.67
C LEU A 163 0.00 11.02 -11.50
N ASN A 164 -1.02 11.36 -10.76
CA ASN A 164 -2.16 10.51 -10.52
C ASN A 164 -3.45 11.24 -10.92
N PHE A 165 -4.41 10.45 -11.35
CA PHE A 165 -5.71 10.90 -11.78
C PHE A 165 -6.79 10.29 -10.88
N LEU A 166 -7.60 11.12 -10.25
CA LEU A 166 -8.68 10.72 -9.37
C LEU A 166 -10.01 10.90 -10.10
N THR A 167 -10.85 9.88 -10.03
CA THR A 167 -12.21 9.86 -10.56
C THR A 167 -13.16 9.18 -9.59
N ASP A 168 -14.39 9.56 -9.61
CA ASP A 168 -15.55 8.87 -9.02
C ASP A 168 -16.36 8.16 -10.09
N ASP A 169 -17.09 7.14 -9.68
CA ASP A 169 -17.99 6.37 -10.52
C ASP A 169 -19.35 7.07 -10.62
#